data_cf5fb2d3ae7be80994ac089a58ab3048
#
_entry.id   cf5fb2d3ae7be80994ac089a58ab3048
#
_cell.length_a   1.000
_cell.length_b   1.000
_cell.length_c   1.000
_cell.angle_alpha   90.00
_cell.angle_beta   90.00
_cell.angle_gamma   90.00
#
_symmetry.space_group_name_H-M   'P 1'
#
loop_
_entity.id
_entity.type
_entity.pdbx_description
1 polymer ?
#
loop_
_entity_poly.entity_id
_entity_poly.type
_entity_poly.pdbx_seq_one_letter_code
_entity_poly.pdbx_strand_id
1 'polypeptide(L)'
;KLLIIADDFTGALDTGVQFAAGGAETRVVTNTDYDFDSVDENVQVLVLDAETRHLSRDEAYRVVFHITKKAFESGIPFIYKKTDSALRGNIGSELKAVLDAASRTSLHFLPAFPKMNRITRNGIHYIDGVPVHESVFGKDPFEPVADSYIPEILKGDVPVTVVRNMKDWKRAPGIMVYDASTDQELMEFGKFLMKK
;
A
#
# COMPACT_ATOMS: atom_id res chain seq x y z
N LYS A 1 5.77 16.15 5.92
CA LYS A 1 5.67 14.86 6.65
C LYS A 1 5.02 13.81 5.76
N LEU A 2 5.38 12.54 5.95
CA LEU A 2 4.77 11.37 5.32
C LEU A 2 4.08 10.54 6.40
N LEU A 3 2.82 10.16 6.20
CA LEU A 3 2.15 9.12 6.98
C LEU A 3 2.17 7.80 6.21
N ILE A 4 2.64 6.75 6.85
CA ILE A 4 2.54 5.37 6.37
C ILE A 4 1.46 4.67 7.20
N ILE A 5 0.47 4.08 6.55
CA ILE A 5 -0.60 3.29 7.18
C ILE A 5 -0.36 1.84 6.83
N ALA A 6 0.09 1.04 7.78
CA ALA A 6 0.33 -0.39 7.62
C ALA A 6 -0.87 -1.22 8.07
N ASP A 7 -1.08 -2.36 7.43
CA ASP A 7 -2.15 -3.29 7.74
C ASP A 7 -1.82 -4.23 8.90
N ASP A 8 -0.52 -4.35 9.25
CA ASP A 8 -0.04 -5.11 10.40
C ASP A 8 1.23 -4.51 11.02
N PHE A 9 1.53 -4.92 12.25
CA PHE A 9 2.67 -4.43 13.02
C PHE A 9 4.02 -4.75 12.39
N THR A 10 4.19 -5.96 11.85
CA THR A 10 5.44 -6.35 11.17
C THR A 10 5.70 -5.46 9.96
N GLY A 11 4.68 -5.23 9.13
CA GLY A 11 4.79 -4.33 7.98
C GLY A 11 5.08 -2.88 8.37
N ALA A 12 4.53 -2.42 9.50
CA ALA A 12 4.82 -1.10 10.03
C ALA A 12 6.31 -0.96 10.40
N LEU A 13 6.87 -1.92 11.14
CA LEU A 13 8.27 -1.94 11.54
C LEU A 13 9.21 -2.08 10.33
N ASP A 14 8.94 -3.06 9.46
CA ASP A 14 9.77 -3.31 8.27
C ASP A 14 9.85 -2.09 7.35
N THR A 15 8.74 -1.37 7.20
CA THR A 15 8.71 -0.16 6.39
C THR A 15 9.38 0.99 7.12
N GLY A 16 9.08 1.19 8.40
CA GLY A 16 9.66 2.26 9.21
C GLY A 16 11.19 2.21 9.25
N VAL A 17 11.77 1.01 9.40
CA VAL A 17 13.22 0.84 9.46
C VAL A 17 13.91 1.24 8.14
N GLN A 18 13.27 1.07 6.99
CA GLN A 18 13.85 1.49 5.70
C GLN A 18 13.99 3.01 5.61
N PHE A 19 12.99 3.76 6.10
CA PHE A 19 13.05 5.21 6.13
C PHE A 19 14.08 5.71 7.16
N ALA A 20 14.11 5.11 8.36
CA ALA A 20 15.09 5.43 9.40
C ALA A 20 16.51 5.13 8.93
N ALA A 21 16.77 3.99 8.29
CA ALA A 21 18.06 3.66 7.69
C ALA A 21 18.45 4.62 6.55
N GLY A 22 17.48 5.20 5.86
CA GLY A 22 17.68 6.28 4.88
C GLY A 22 17.93 7.65 5.50
N GLY A 23 17.96 7.77 6.83
CA GLY A 23 18.25 9.00 7.57
C GLY A 23 17.03 9.87 7.90
N ALA A 24 15.82 9.39 7.65
CA ALA A 24 14.61 10.12 8.03
C ALA A 24 14.26 9.88 9.50
N GLU A 25 13.95 10.97 10.24
CA GLU A 25 13.42 10.86 11.60
C GLU A 25 12.05 10.17 11.53
N THR A 26 12.01 8.92 12.03
CA THR A 26 10.87 8.03 11.86
C THR A 26 10.30 7.59 13.20
N ARG A 27 8.98 7.66 13.34
CA ARG A 27 8.26 7.19 14.54
C ARG A 27 7.21 6.17 14.14
N VAL A 28 7.12 5.07 14.87
CA VAL A 28 6.07 4.05 14.73
C VAL A 28 5.08 4.18 15.89
N VAL A 29 3.80 4.15 15.58
CA VAL A 29 2.69 4.21 16.54
C VAL A 29 1.66 3.13 16.23
N THR A 30 0.97 2.64 17.26
CA THR A 30 -0.04 1.56 17.17
C THR A 30 -1.45 2.03 17.54
N ASN A 31 -1.61 3.30 17.90
CA ASN A 31 -2.91 3.86 18.24
C ASN A 31 -3.59 4.46 17.00
N THR A 32 -4.69 3.86 16.57
CA THR A 32 -5.48 4.32 15.40
C THR A 32 -6.17 5.67 15.63
N ASP A 33 -6.39 6.06 16.90
CA ASP A 33 -6.91 7.37 17.29
C ASP A 33 -5.80 8.40 17.56
N TYR A 34 -4.62 8.17 17.00
CA TYR A 34 -3.46 9.02 17.19
C TYR A 34 -3.77 10.48 16.85
N ASP A 35 -3.30 11.39 17.72
CA ASP A 35 -3.40 12.82 17.50
C ASP A 35 -2.27 13.31 16.60
N PHE A 36 -2.58 13.56 15.34
CA PHE A 36 -1.60 13.99 14.34
C PHE A 36 -1.07 15.41 14.59
N ASP A 37 -1.80 16.25 15.32
CA ASP A 37 -1.36 17.60 15.68
C ASP A 37 -0.29 17.58 16.76
N SER A 38 -0.19 16.47 17.52
CA SER A 38 0.86 16.25 18.53
C SER A 38 2.17 15.71 17.97
N VAL A 39 2.29 15.50 16.65
CA VAL A 39 3.50 14.95 16.04
C VAL A 39 4.65 15.96 16.12
N ASP A 40 5.75 15.57 16.77
CA ASP A 40 6.97 16.34 16.86
C ASP A 40 7.40 16.89 15.48
N GLU A 41 7.83 18.16 15.46
CA GLU A 41 8.21 18.84 14.21
C GLU A 41 9.38 18.15 13.50
N ASN A 42 10.30 17.51 14.24
CA ASN A 42 11.43 16.79 13.69
C ASN A 42 11.04 15.48 13.01
N VAL A 43 9.89 14.89 13.35
CA VAL A 43 9.42 13.64 12.72
C VAL A 43 9.06 13.90 11.26
N GLN A 44 9.77 13.24 10.36
CA GLN A 44 9.58 13.30 8.91
C GLN A 44 8.65 12.20 8.41
N VAL A 45 8.74 11.01 9.01
CA VAL A 45 7.93 9.84 8.67
C VAL A 45 7.24 9.31 9.92
N LEU A 46 5.92 9.32 9.89
CA LEU A 46 5.09 8.67 10.90
C LEU A 46 4.55 7.37 10.31
N VAL A 47 4.79 6.25 10.99
CA VAL A 47 4.24 4.95 10.60
C VAL A 47 3.17 4.57 11.60
N LEU A 48 1.94 4.35 11.13
CA LEU A 48 0.83 3.92 11.95
C LEU A 48 0.46 2.49 11.60
N ASP A 49 0.54 1.61 12.59
CA ASP A 49 0.00 0.27 12.51
C ASP A 49 -1.50 0.32 12.74
N ALA A 50 -2.28 -0.02 11.72
CA ALA A 50 -3.73 0.05 11.75
C ALA A 50 -4.40 -1.28 12.14
N GLU A 51 -3.63 -2.38 12.19
CA GLU A 51 -4.12 -3.75 12.52
C GLU A 51 -5.38 -4.14 11.74
N THR A 52 -5.42 -3.82 10.44
CA THR A 52 -6.62 -3.96 9.60
C THR A 52 -6.68 -5.27 8.84
N ARG A 53 -5.59 -6.05 8.78
CA ARG A 53 -5.50 -7.26 7.95
C ARG A 53 -6.61 -8.26 8.24
N HIS A 54 -6.88 -8.51 9.52
CA HIS A 54 -7.84 -9.53 9.99
C HIS A 54 -9.25 -8.98 10.28
N LEU A 55 -9.48 -7.70 10.03
CA LEU A 55 -10.80 -7.10 10.17
C LEU A 55 -11.71 -7.51 9.00
N SER A 56 -13.01 -7.33 9.18
CA SER A 56 -13.91 -7.37 8.03
C SER A 56 -13.59 -6.23 7.04
N ARG A 57 -13.96 -6.43 5.77
CA ARG A 57 -13.75 -5.47 4.69
C ARG A 57 -14.25 -4.06 5.04
N ASP A 58 -15.45 -3.97 5.61
CA ASP A 58 -16.07 -2.71 5.98
C ASP A 58 -15.39 -2.04 7.18
N GLU A 59 -14.92 -2.82 8.13
CA GLU A 59 -14.17 -2.30 9.27
C GLU A 59 -12.80 -1.78 8.83
N ALA A 60 -12.06 -2.54 8.04
CA ALA A 60 -10.78 -2.11 7.48
C ALA A 60 -10.92 -0.81 6.67
N TYR A 61 -11.96 -0.71 5.83
CA TYR A 61 -12.27 0.54 5.12
C TYR A 61 -12.48 1.71 6.10
N ARG A 62 -13.34 1.55 7.12
CA ARG A 62 -13.65 2.63 8.07
C ARG A 62 -12.42 3.10 8.83
N VAL A 63 -11.58 2.16 9.31
CA VAL A 63 -10.35 2.49 10.04
C VAL A 63 -9.40 3.28 9.16
N VAL A 64 -9.09 2.78 7.96
CA VAL A 64 -8.15 3.45 7.04
C VAL A 64 -8.69 4.79 6.55
N PHE A 65 -9.99 4.88 6.26
CA PHE A 65 -10.64 6.13 5.87
C PHE A 65 -10.51 7.19 6.97
N HIS A 66 -10.82 6.82 8.22
CA HIS A 66 -10.73 7.74 9.36
C HIS A 66 -9.32 8.25 9.58
N ILE A 67 -8.33 7.34 9.62
CA ILE A 67 -6.91 7.69 9.77
C ILE A 67 -6.46 8.64 8.65
N THR A 68 -6.77 8.31 7.40
CA THR A 68 -6.37 9.09 6.23
C THR A 68 -7.00 10.49 6.26
N LYS A 69 -8.29 10.57 6.56
CA LYS A 69 -9.02 11.85 6.64
C LYS A 69 -8.45 12.74 7.74
N LYS A 70 -8.27 12.19 8.94
CA LYS A 70 -7.71 12.92 10.09
C LYS A 70 -6.28 13.42 9.81
N ALA A 71 -5.46 12.63 9.14
CA ALA A 71 -4.11 13.03 8.74
C ALA A 71 -4.11 14.23 7.77
N PHE A 72 -4.98 14.24 6.78
CA PHE A 72 -5.12 15.39 5.88
C PHE A 72 -5.66 16.63 6.59
N GLU A 73 -6.62 16.48 7.50
CA GLU A 73 -7.14 17.59 8.32
C GLU A 73 -6.05 18.22 9.20
N SER A 74 -5.09 17.43 9.68
CA SER A 74 -3.90 17.88 10.43
C SER A 74 -2.73 18.30 9.51
N GLY A 75 -2.96 18.47 8.21
CA GLY A 75 -1.97 19.02 7.27
C GLY A 75 -0.85 18.07 6.85
N ILE A 76 -1.00 16.74 7.01
CA ILE A 76 -0.05 15.76 6.49
C ILE A 76 -0.32 15.55 4.99
N PRO A 77 0.60 15.97 4.09
CA PRO A 77 0.28 16.03 2.65
C PRO A 77 0.44 14.70 1.91
N PHE A 78 1.21 13.76 2.47
CA PHE A 78 1.56 12.52 1.79
C PHE A 78 1.14 11.30 2.61
N ILE A 79 0.39 10.41 1.97
CA ILE A 79 -0.03 9.13 2.53
C ILE A 79 0.58 7.98 1.71
N TYR A 80 1.17 7.01 2.42
CA TYR A 80 1.61 5.75 1.85
C TYR A 80 0.87 4.60 2.53
N LYS A 81 0.02 3.88 1.78
CA LYS A 81 -0.61 2.67 2.30
C LYS A 81 0.31 1.48 2.11
N LYS A 82 0.85 0.97 3.20
CA LYS A 82 1.62 -0.28 3.21
C LYS A 82 0.65 -1.45 3.30
N THR A 83 0.79 -2.37 2.36
CA THR A 83 -0.01 -3.60 2.28
C THR A 83 0.87 -4.82 2.48
N ASP A 84 0.28 -5.97 2.78
CA ASP A 84 1.00 -7.24 2.78
C ASP A 84 1.60 -7.52 1.40
N SER A 85 2.87 -7.89 1.36
CA SER A 85 3.58 -8.13 0.10
C SER A 85 3.21 -9.46 -0.59
N ALA A 86 2.43 -10.32 0.08
CA ALA A 86 1.76 -11.48 -0.53
C ALA A 86 0.31 -11.20 -0.92
N LEU A 87 -0.17 -9.96 -0.74
CA LEU A 87 -1.52 -9.51 -1.08
C LEU A 87 -2.62 -10.16 -0.23
N ARG A 88 -2.33 -10.53 1.04
CA ARG A 88 -3.35 -10.97 2.00
C ARG A 88 -4.16 -9.79 2.56
N GLY A 89 -5.33 -10.06 3.07
CA GLY A 89 -6.18 -9.10 3.78
C GLY A 89 -7.02 -8.21 2.87
N ASN A 90 -7.37 -7.04 3.36
CA ASN A 90 -8.41 -6.17 2.83
C ASN A 90 -7.91 -5.11 1.82
N ILE A 91 -6.94 -5.46 0.95
CA ILE A 91 -6.19 -4.50 0.13
C ILE A 91 -7.09 -3.57 -0.68
N GLY A 92 -8.09 -4.12 -1.38
CA GLY A 92 -8.97 -3.31 -2.22
C GLY A 92 -9.76 -2.27 -1.44
N SER A 93 -10.37 -2.67 -0.33
CA SER A 93 -11.16 -1.75 0.51
C SER A 93 -10.29 -0.70 1.21
N GLU A 94 -9.09 -1.07 1.63
CA GLU A 94 -8.14 -0.14 2.25
C GLU A 94 -7.59 0.90 1.26
N LEU A 95 -7.24 0.49 0.04
CA LEU A 95 -6.83 1.42 -1.02
C LEU A 95 -7.98 2.34 -1.43
N LYS A 96 -9.21 1.81 -1.50
CA LYS A 96 -10.41 2.61 -1.72
C LYS A 96 -10.59 3.64 -0.61
N ALA A 97 -10.41 3.25 0.65
CA ALA A 97 -10.54 4.15 1.79
C ALA A 97 -9.56 5.33 1.70
N VAL A 98 -8.30 5.08 1.33
CA VAL A 98 -7.32 6.15 1.09
C VAL A 98 -7.76 7.06 -0.05
N LEU A 99 -8.21 6.49 -1.18
CA LEU A 99 -8.64 7.25 -2.35
C LEU A 99 -9.81 8.17 -2.05
N ASP A 100 -10.84 7.64 -1.35
CA ASP A 100 -12.05 8.38 -0.98
C ASP A 100 -11.72 9.49 0.05
N ALA A 101 -10.96 9.17 1.10
CA ALA A 101 -10.57 10.13 2.13
C ALA A 101 -9.69 11.27 1.58
N ALA A 102 -8.82 10.97 0.63
CA ALA A 102 -7.99 11.95 -0.06
C ALA A 102 -8.75 12.78 -1.10
N SER A 103 -10.01 12.45 -1.40
CA SER A 103 -10.81 13.05 -2.47
C SER A 103 -10.05 13.06 -3.81
N ARG A 104 -9.33 11.99 -4.11
CA ARG A 104 -8.54 11.83 -5.32
C ARG A 104 -9.26 10.92 -6.32
N THR A 105 -8.96 11.10 -7.59
CA THR A 105 -9.53 10.28 -8.68
C THR A 105 -8.69 9.05 -8.98
N SER A 106 -7.42 9.02 -8.59
CA SER A 106 -6.50 7.91 -8.87
C SER A 106 -5.50 7.71 -7.74
N LEU A 107 -5.11 6.45 -7.53
CA LEU A 107 -4.10 6.01 -6.59
C LEU A 107 -3.11 5.09 -7.30
N HIS A 108 -1.83 5.25 -7.00
CA HIS A 108 -0.75 4.42 -7.56
C HIS A 108 -0.46 3.25 -6.63
N PHE A 109 -0.48 2.03 -7.15
CA PHE A 109 -0.22 0.80 -6.41
C PHE A 109 0.94 0.01 -7.03
N LEU A 110 2.03 -0.10 -6.28
CA LEU A 110 3.25 -0.81 -6.66
C LEU A 110 3.47 -1.98 -5.67
N PRO A 111 2.84 -3.14 -5.88
CA PRO A 111 2.88 -4.25 -4.91
C PRO A 111 4.18 -5.05 -4.95
N ALA A 112 5.02 -4.89 -5.96
CA ALA A 112 6.25 -5.66 -6.11
C ALA A 112 7.27 -5.38 -4.99
N PHE A 113 7.97 -6.45 -4.57
CA PHE A 113 9.09 -6.40 -3.64
C PHE A 113 10.18 -7.37 -4.14
N PRO A 114 10.97 -6.96 -5.17
CA PRO A 114 11.90 -7.86 -5.86
C PRO A 114 12.96 -8.49 -4.97
N LYS A 115 13.44 -7.78 -3.93
CA LYS A 115 14.38 -8.31 -2.93
C LYS A 115 13.87 -9.55 -2.20
N MET A 116 12.56 -9.73 -2.15
CA MET A 116 11.89 -10.89 -1.56
C MET A 116 11.30 -11.81 -2.63
N ASN A 117 11.80 -11.75 -3.88
CA ASN A 117 11.28 -12.49 -5.02
C ASN A 117 9.76 -12.33 -5.25
N ARG A 118 9.22 -11.15 -4.92
CA ARG A 118 7.80 -10.80 -5.13
C ARG A 118 7.72 -9.80 -6.26
N ILE A 119 7.19 -10.23 -7.39
CA ILE A 119 7.16 -9.41 -8.60
C ILE A 119 5.75 -9.32 -9.16
N THR A 120 5.49 -8.27 -9.94
CA THR A 120 4.23 -8.10 -10.67
C THR A 120 4.53 -8.03 -12.16
N ARG A 121 3.88 -8.88 -12.95
CA ARG A 121 4.02 -8.92 -14.40
C ARG A 121 2.67 -9.18 -15.07
N ASN A 122 2.29 -8.33 -16.00
CA ASN A 122 0.97 -8.34 -16.67
C ASN A 122 -0.20 -8.28 -15.66
N GLY A 123 -0.02 -7.58 -14.54
CA GLY A 123 -1.01 -7.48 -13.48
C GLY A 123 -1.12 -8.74 -12.60
N ILE A 124 -0.28 -9.75 -12.83
CA ILE A 124 -0.23 -10.97 -12.03
C ILE A 124 0.90 -10.85 -11.01
N HIS A 125 0.60 -11.15 -9.76
CA HIS A 125 1.58 -11.16 -8.68
C HIS A 125 2.18 -12.56 -8.50
N TYR A 126 3.53 -12.61 -8.45
CA TYR A 126 4.31 -13.83 -8.31
C TYR A 126 5.14 -13.79 -7.03
N ILE A 127 5.30 -14.94 -6.40
CA ILE A 127 6.19 -15.17 -5.26
C ILE A 127 7.06 -16.37 -5.58
N ASP A 128 8.39 -16.18 -5.53
CA ASP A 128 9.38 -17.21 -5.88
C ASP A 128 9.11 -17.87 -7.25
N GLY A 129 8.62 -17.08 -8.20
CA GLY A 129 8.38 -17.52 -9.59
C GLY A 129 7.03 -18.20 -9.82
N VAL A 130 6.21 -18.42 -8.79
CA VAL A 130 4.86 -18.98 -8.93
C VAL A 130 3.78 -17.92 -8.69
N PRO A 131 2.62 -18.00 -9.36
CA PRO A 131 1.49 -17.10 -9.05
C PRO A 131 1.12 -17.18 -7.56
N VAL A 132 0.78 -16.04 -6.94
CA VAL A 132 0.61 -15.97 -5.48
C VAL A 132 -0.45 -16.94 -4.94
N HIS A 133 -1.55 -17.20 -5.68
CA HIS A 133 -2.58 -18.15 -5.28
C HIS A 133 -2.10 -19.62 -5.28
N GLU A 134 -1.04 -19.94 -6.04
CA GLU A 134 -0.42 -21.26 -6.06
C GLU A 134 0.68 -21.42 -5.01
N SER A 135 1.13 -20.32 -4.42
CA SER A 135 2.15 -20.29 -3.38
C SER A 135 1.59 -20.74 -2.01
N VAL A 136 2.44 -20.72 -0.98
CA VAL A 136 2.01 -20.97 0.40
C VAL A 136 0.93 -20.00 0.88
N PHE A 137 0.86 -18.81 0.32
CA PHE A 137 -0.12 -17.78 0.67
C PHE A 137 -1.51 -18.05 0.11
N GLY A 138 -1.63 -18.80 -0.98
CA GLY A 138 -2.93 -19.31 -1.46
C GLY A 138 -3.54 -20.37 -0.54
N LYS A 139 -2.72 -20.93 0.36
CA LYS A 139 -3.12 -21.93 1.36
C LYS A 139 -3.05 -21.39 2.79
N ASP A 140 -2.91 -20.08 2.96
CA ASP A 140 -2.91 -19.44 4.28
C ASP A 140 -4.22 -19.78 5.01
N PRO A 141 -4.17 -20.30 6.26
CA PRO A 141 -5.37 -20.78 6.94
C PRO A 141 -6.32 -19.66 7.38
N PHE A 142 -5.85 -18.42 7.45
CA PHE A 142 -6.64 -17.26 7.90
C PHE A 142 -7.00 -16.33 6.75
N GLU A 143 -6.04 -16.04 5.86
CA GLU A 143 -6.15 -15.05 4.81
C GLU A 143 -5.67 -15.64 3.46
N PRO A 144 -6.34 -16.68 2.93
CA PRO A 144 -5.91 -17.30 1.68
C PRO A 144 -6.07 -16.32 0.52
N VAL A 145 -5.01 -16.19 -0.29
CA VAL A 145 -5.03 -15.37 -1.52
C VAL A 145 -5.58 -16.23 -2.66
N ALA A 146 -6.84 -16.00 -3.01
CA ALA A 146 -7.58 -16.84 -3.94
C ALA A 146 -7.26 -16.58 -5.42
N ASP A 147 -6.67 -15.43 -5.75
CA ASP A 147 -6.32 -15.04 -7.12
C ASP A 147 -4.91 -14.46 -7.16
N SER A 148 -4.31 -14.41 -8.34
CA SER A 148 -3.01 -13.77 -8.58
C SER A 148 -3.10 -12.56 -9.48
N TYR A 149 -4.21 -12.41 -10.21
CA TYR A 149 -4.46 -11.26 -11.05
C TYR A 149 -4.99 -10.11 -10.19
N ILE A 150 -4.14 -9.10 -9.99
CA ILE A 150 -4.42 -8.01 -9.04
C ILE A 150 -5.76 -7.31 -9.29
N PRO A 151 -6.19 -7.05 -10.55
CA PRO A 151 -7.54 -6.51 -10.78
C PRO A 151 -8.68 -7.39 -10.24
N GLU A 152 -8.53 -8.71 -10.19
CA GLU A 152 -9.53 -9.60 -9.57
C GLU A 152 -9.45 -9.55 -8.04
N ILE A 153 -8.24 -9.46 -7.46
CA ILE A 153 -8.06 -9.27 -6.01
C ILE A 153 -8.73 -7.97 -5.53
N LEU A 154 -8.67 -6.90 -6.35
CA LEU A 154 -9.22 -5.58 -6.04
C LEU A 154 -10.66 -5.38 -6.54
N LYS A 155 -11.27 -6.42 -7.11
CA LYS A 155 -12.57 -6.35 -7.77
C LYS A 155 -13.70 -5.90 -6.83
N GLY A 156 -14.54 -5.01 -7.34
CA GLY A 156 -15.71 -4.49 -6.63
C GLY A 156 -15.44 -3.30 -5.72
N ASP A 157 -14.18 -2.90 -5.53
CA ASP A 157 -13.84 -1.73 -4.73
C ASP A 157 -13.78 -0.45 -5.58
N VAL A 158 -12.94 -0.47 -6.62
CA VAL A 158 -12.72 0.65 -7.54
C VAL A 158 -12.31 0.13 -8.92
N PRO A 159 -12.39 0.94 -9.98
CA PRO A 159 -11.77 0.62 -11.26
C PRO A 159 -10.27 0.37 -11.12
N VAL A 160 -9.74 -0.63 -11.83
CA VAL A 160 -8.31 -0.99 -11.79
C VAL A 160 -7.73 -0.94 -13.19
N THR A 161 -6.59 -0.28 -13.34
CA THR A 161 -5.83 -0.21 -14.59
C THR A 161 -4.42 -0.74 -14.39
N VAL A 162 -4.01 -1.74 -15.19
CA VAL A 162 -2.65 -2.27 -15.17
C VAL A 162 -1.75 -1.45 -16.08
N VAL A 163 -0.67 -0.91 -15.51
CA VAL A 163 0.39 -0.18 -16.21
C VAL A 163 1.59 -1.09 -16.36
N ARG A 164 1.75 -1.67 -17.56
CA ARG A 164 2.81 -2.66 -17.85
C ARG A 164 4.17 -2.02 -18.10
N ASN A 165 4.18 -0.80 -18.60
CA ASN A 165 5.41 -0.01 -18.77
C ASN A 165 5.10 1.49 -18.74
N MET A 166 6.13 2.30 -18.43
CA MET A 166 5.96 3.75 -18.28
C MET A 166 5.69 4.49 -19.59
N LYS A 167 6.05 3.91 -20.72
CA LYS A 167 5.84 4.57 -22.03
C LYS A 167 4.36 4.64 -22.38
N ASP A 168 3.58 3.67 -21.88
CA ASP A 168 2.14 3.55 -22.12
C ASP A 168 1.31 4.22 -21.01
N TRP A 169 1.98 4.90 -20.06
CA TRP A 169 1.30 5.51 -18.93
C TRP A 169 0.30 6.59 -19.39
N LYS A 170 -0.94 6.42 -18.95
CA LYS A 170 -2.00 7.42 -19.04
C LYS A 170 -2.73 7.45 -17.71
N ARG A 171 -3.07 8.65 -17.24
CA ARG A 171 -3.87 8.78 -16.02
C ARG A 171 -5.21 8.10 -16.22
N ALA A 172 -5.57 7.21 -15.28
CA ALA A 172 -6.85 6.52 -15.24
C ALA A 172 -7.49 6.68 -13.86
N PRO A 173 -8.81 6.70 -13.75
CA PRO A 173 -9.49 6.72 -12.47
C PRO A 173 -9.33 5.39 -11.74
N GLY A 174 -9.43 5.43 -10.41
CA GLY A 174 -9.29 4.25 -9.55
C GLY A 174 -7.86 3.90 -9.22
N ILE A 175 -7.54 2.61 -9.14
CA ILE A 175 -6.22 2.11 -8.76
C ILE A 175 -5.41 1.81 -10.03
N MET A 176 -4.25 2.44 -10.14
CA MET A 176 -3.25 2.17 -11.18
C MET A 176 -2.21 1.21 -10.64
N VAL A 177 -2.28 -0.05 -11.06
CA VAL A 177 -1.36 -1.13 -10.66
C VAL A 177 -0.17 -1.15 -11.61
N TYR A 178 1.03 -1.13 -11.05
CA TYR A 178 2.26 -1.11 -11.84
C TYR A 178 2.99 -2.43 -11.83
N ASP A 179 3.33 -2.92 -13.01
CA ASP A 179 4.23 -4.06 -13.15
C ASP A 179 5.65 -3.65 -12.76
N ALA A 180 6.31 -4.45 -11.93
CA ALA A 180 7.72 -4.32 -11.61
C ALA A 180 8.30 -5.68 -11.24
N SER A 181 9.51 -5.95 -11.70
CA SER A 181 10.26 -7.20 -11.46
C SER A 181 11.64 -6.95 -10.88
N THR A 182 12.08 -5.70 -10.84
CA THR A 182 13.40 -5.29 -10.35
C THR A 182 13.31 -4.04 -9.47
N ASP A 183 14.28 -3.87 -8.57
CA ASP A 183 14.41 -2.64 -7.78
C ASP A 183 14.65 -1.41 -8.65
N GLN A 184 15.31 -1.57 -9.80
CA GLN A 184 15.53 -0.48 -10.74
C GLN A 184 14.21 0.03 -11.32
N GLU A 185 13.30 -0.86 -11.74
CA GLU A 185 11.96 -0.50 -12.20
C GLU A 185 11.18 0.24 -11.12
N LEU A 186 11.22 -0.23 -9.85
CA LEU A 186 10.60 0.46 -8.73
C LEU A 186 11.16 1.88 -8.53
N MET A 187 12.48 2.05 -8.62
CA MET A 187 13.11 3.38 -8.52
C MET A 187 12.70 4.30 -9.67
N GLU A 188 12.59 3.79 -10.90
CA GLU A 188 12.15 4.55 -12.06
C GLU A 188 10.69 5.03 -11.89
N PHE A 189 9.81 4.15 -11.41
CA PHE A 189 8.44 4.52 -11.05
C PHE A 189 8.40 5.58 -9.94
N GLY A 190 9.16 5.40 -8.88
CA GLY A 190 9.24 6.38 -7.79
C GLY A 190 9.66 7.76 -8.29
N LYS A 191 10.74 7.83 -9.10
CA LYS A 191 11.20 9.08 -9.72
C LYS A 191 10.17 9.72 -10.64
N PHE A 192 9.39 8.91 -11.34
CA PHE A 192 8.31 9.40 -12.19
C PHE A 192 7.15 9.98 -11.36
N LEU A 193 6.70 9.27 -10.32
CA LEU A 193 5.61 9.72 -9.46
C LEU A 193 5.93 11.02 -8.72
N MET A 194 7.18 11.20 -8.30
CA MET A 194 7.63 12.44 -7.63
C MET A 194 7.59 13.69 -8.54
N LYS A 195 7.42 13.52 -9.85
CA LYS A 195 7.33 14.63 -10.83
C LYS A 195 5.88 14.97 -11.20
N LYS A 196 4.89 14.25 -10.67
CA LYS A 196 3.45 14.42 -11.00
C LYS A 196 2.66 15.04 -9.87
#